data_02cd019b83f83d6f75b6cb0ee6bcc2e1
#
_entry.id   02cd019b83f83d6f75b6cb0ee6bcc2e1
#
_cell.length_a   1.000
_cell.length_b   1.000
_cell.length_c   1.000
_cell.angle_alpha   90.00
_cell.angle_beta   90.00
_cell.angle_gamma   90.00
#
_symmetry.space_group_name_H-M   'P 1'
#
loop_
_entity.id
_entity.type
_entity.pdbx_description
1 polymer ?
#
loop_
_entity_poly.entity_id
_entity_poly.type
_entity_poly.pdbx_seq_one_letter_code
_entity_poly.pdbx_strand_id
1 'polypeptide(L)'
;MCIRDRYILQYYSRISKNRLHIAKFITTFVVGGLIVVIPLLVNLIATMMFVPALKPIENGLFMGNGSSFMNVLFVKHTFIYTFIYIVQFFIYGGAFCVIALASSYIFNNSFLVMLMPFVTFYGLGVVSNMLRNMFGMDSFNPMRLLASNMLSDKQLAAYILEPIIITVISGIIFFVKGADNEAL
;
A
#
# COMPACT_ATOMS: atom_id res chain seq x y z
N MET A 1 1.18 -35.71 -12.20
CA MET A 1 0.32 -35.03 -11.22
C MET A 1 1.15 -34.75 -9.97
N CYS A 2 1.58 -33.50 -9.77
CA CYS A 2 2.44 -33.15 -8.64
C CYS A 2 1.73 -33.32 -7.31
N ILE A 3 2.48 -33.67 -6.27
CA ILE A 3 1.98 -33.81 -4.88
C ILE A 3 1.20 -32.55 -4.44
N ARG A 4 1.59 -31.40 -4.95
CA ARG A 4 0.93 -30.10 -4.75
C ARG A 4 -0.53 -30.07 -5.19
N ASP A 5 -0.86 -30.72 -6.31
CA ASP A 5 -2.23 -30.72 -6.87
C ASP A 5 -3.17 -31.60 -6.05
N ARG A 6 -2.64 -32.68 -5.43
CA ARG A 6 -3.42 -33.57 -4.56
C ARG A 6 -3.81 -32.90 -3.24
N TYR A 7 -2.93 -32.09 -2.63
CA TYR A 7 -3.26 -31.30 -1.44
C TYR A 7 -4.30 -30.21 -1.74
N ILE A 8 -4.21 -29.56 -2.89
CA ILE A 8 -5.17 -28.56 -3.32
C ILE A 8 -6.55 -29.18 -3.48
N LEU A 9 -6.68 -30.34 -4.13
CA LEU A 9 -7.94 -31.06 -4.29
C LEU A 9 -8.58 -31.50 -2.96
N GLN A 10 -7.79 -31.95 -1.99
CA GLN A 10 -8.29 -32.30 -0.65
C GLN A 10 -8.78 -31.09 0.15
N TYR A 11 -8.16 -29.91 -0.04
CA TYR A 11 -8.58 -28.67 0.59
C TYR A 11 -9.89 -28.15 -0.03
N TYR A 12 -10.01 -28.18 -1.36
CA TYR A 12 -11.21 -27.74 -2.08
C TYR A 12 -12.46 -28.56 -1.74
N SER A 13 -12.32 -29.81 -1.35
CA SER A 13 -13.46 -30.66 -0.98
C SER A 13 -14.10 -30.34 0.38
N ARG A 14 -13.38 -29.61 1.26
CA ARG A 14 -13.81 -29.34 2.64
C ARG A 14 -14.19 -27.87 2.93
N ILE A 15 -13.74 -26.93 2.11
CA ILE A 15 -13.93 -25.48 2.36
C ILE A 15 -14.69 -24.86 1.19
N SER A 16 -15.70 -24.05 1.48
CA SER A 16 -16.42 -23.29 0.43
C SER A 16 -15.44 -22.36 -0.31
N LYS A 17 -15.54 -22.34 -1.64
CA LYS A 17 -14.66 -21.57 -2.55
C LYS A 17 -14.52 -20.11 -2.12
N ASN A 18 -15.63 -19.47 -1.74
CA ASN A 18 -15.61 -18.06 -1.30
C ASN A 18 -14.75 -17.82 -0.06
N ARG A 19 -14.74 -18.75 0.91
CA ARG A 19 -13.89 -18.62 2.09
C ARG A 19 -12.40 -18.70 1.74
N LEU A 20 -12.05 -19.53 0.78
CA LEU A 20 -10.67 -19.67 0.32
C LEU A 20 -10.19 -18.38 -0.38
N HIS A 21 -11.01 -17.77 -1.24
CA HIS A 21 -10.67 -16.50 -1.90
C HIS A 21 -10.50 -15.37 -0.90
N ILE A 22 -11.41 -15.25 0.07
CA ILE A 22 -11.29 -14.25 1.14
C ILE A 22 -10.02 -14.48 1.95
N ALA A 23 -9.71 -15.73 2.32
CA ALA A 23 -8.49 -16.04 3.06
C ALA A 23 -7.24 -15.66 2.26
N LYS A 24 -7.16 -16.00 0.96
CA LYS A 24 -6.05 -15.60 0.08
C LYS A 24 -5.90 -14.08 0.03
N PHE A 25 -7.00 -13.36 -0.14
CA PHE A 25 -6.98 -11.88 -0.18
C PHE A 25 -6.44 -11.26 1.10
N ILE A 26 -6.99 -11.67 2.26
CA ILE A 26 -6.57 -11.15 3.57
C ILE A 26 -5.11 -11.50 3.85
N THR A 27 -4.72 -12.75 3.60
CA THR A 27 -3.34 -13.20 3.82
C THR A 27 -2.36 -12.41 2.95
N THR A 28 -2.66 -12.21 1.67
CA THR A 28 -1.80 -11.44 0.75
C THR A 28 -1.69 -9.98 1.20
N PHE A 29 -2.80 -9.37 1.63
CA PHE A 29 -2.79 -7.99 2.14
C PHE A 29 -1.93 -7.85 3.39
N VAL A 30 -2.12 -8.73 4.38
CA VAL A 30 -1.39 -8.68 5.65
C VAL A 30 0.09 -8.97 5.44
N VAL A 31 0.44 -10.03 4.69
CA VAL A 31 1.83 -10.37 4.42
C VAL A 31 2.53 -9.28 3.62
N GLY A 32 1.86 -8.70 2.62
CA GLY A 32 2.39 -7.59 1.84
C GLY A 32 2.67 -6.35 2.69
N GLY A 33 1.75 -6.00 3.59
CA GLY A 33 1.96 -4.93 4.55
C GLY A 33 3.13 -5.19 5.50
N LEU A 34 3.24 -6.41 6.03
CA LEU A 34 4.33 -6.80 6.92
C LEU A 34 5.71 -6.77 6.25
N ILE A 35 5.81 -7.21 5.00
CA ILE A 35 7.07 -7.17 4.23
C ILE A 35 7.63 -5.75 4.14
N VAL A 36 6.77 -4.74 4.01
CA VAL A 36 7.18 -3.33 3.95
C VAL A 36 7.48 -2.77 5.34
N VAL A 37 6.66 -3.10 6.33
CA VAL A 37 6.76 -2.53 7.69
C VAL A 37 7.93 -3.10 8.48
N ILE A 38 8.23 -4.39 8.36
CA ILE A 38 9.32 -5.01 9.14
C ILE A 38 10.67 -4.31 8.91
N PRO A 39 11.15 -4.05 7.67
CA PRO A 39 12.39 -3.31 7.45
C PRO A 39 12.34 -1.89 8.00
N LEU A 40 11.19 -1.21 7.92
CA LEU A 40 11.02 0.14 8.49
C LEU A 40 11.14 0.13 10.01
N LEU A 41 10.52 -0.84 10.69
CA LEU A 41 10.65 -1.01 12.14
C LEU A 41 12.08 -1.32 12.56
N VAL A 42 12.76 -2.22 11.85
CA VAL A 42 14.17 -2.54 12.12
C VAL A 42 15.05 -1.30 11.97
N ASN A 43 14.85 -0.51 10.90
CA ASN A 43 15.59 0.73 10.69
C ASN A 43 15.27 1.76 11.78
N LEU A 44 14.00 1.90 12.19
CA LEU A 44 13.60 2.79 13.27
C LEU A 44 14.28 2.41 14.60
N ILE A 45 14.24 1.13 14.97
CA ILE A 45 14.86 0.63 16.20
C ILE A 45 16.38 0.84 16.15
N ALA A 46 17.02 0.50 15.02
CA ALA A 46 18.45 0.68 14.84
C ALA A 46 18.86 2.17 14.99
N THR A 47 18.13 3.08 14.34
CA THR A 47 18.40 4.52 14.47
C THR A 47 18.19 5.01 15.90
N MET A 48 17.17 4.57 16.60
CA MET A 48 16.92 4.95 18.00
C MET A 48 18.00 4.44 18.97
N MET A 49 18.68 3.33 18.64
CA MET A 49 19.77 2.81 19.45
C MET A 49 21.06 3.64 19.35
N PHE A 50 21.32 4.24 18.19
CA PHE A 50 22.59 4.95 17.92
C PHE A 50 22.45 6.48 18.00
N VAL A 51 21.27 7.02 17.76
CA VAL A 51 21.02 8.46 17.71
C VAL A 51 20.16 8.87 18.91
N PRO A 52 20.62 9.82 19.76
CA PRO A 52 19.80 10.31 20.84
C PRO A 52 18.56 11.01 20.30
N ALA A 53 17.41 10.75 20.92
CA ALA A 53 16.13 11.35 20.56
C ALA A 53 16.13 12.85 20.86
N LEU A 54 16.58 13.66 19.91
CA LEU A 54 16.47 15.11 19.96
C LEU A 54 15.09 15.53 19.48
N LYS A 55 14.51 16.56 20.10
CA LYS A 55 13.28 17.16 19.61
C LYS A 55 13.52 17.74 18.21
N PRO A 56 12.66 17.48 17.22
CA PRO A 56 12.78 18.09 15.90
C PRO A 56 12.73 19.61 16.06
N ILE A 57 13.73 20.29 15.49
CA ILE A 57 13.79 21.75 15.48
C ILE A 57 13.01 22.22 14.25
N GLU A 58 12.21 23.30 14.41
CA GLU A 58 11.47 23.94 13.33
C GLU A 58 12.41 24.68 12.34
N ASN A 59 13.38 23.96 11.79
CA ASN A 59 14.23 24.51 10.74
C ASN A 59 13.56 24.25 9.40
N GLY A 60 13.20 25.31 8.65
CA GLY A 60 12.44 25.26 7.40
C GLY A 60 13.03 24.44 6.26
N LEU A 61 14.16 23.76 6.44
CA LEU A 61 14.79 22.88 5.45
C LEU A 61 14.08 21.52 5.28
N PHE A 62 13.34 21.07 6.28
CA PHE A 62 12.64 19.77 6.25
C PHE A 62 11.11 19.88 6.28
N MET A 63 10.57 21.10 6.37
CA MET A 63 9.14 21.36 6.46
C MET A 63 8.62 21.89 5.13
N GLY A 64 7.99 21.04 4.35
CA GLY A 64 7.42 21.42 3.05
C GLY A 64 6.35 22.52 3.13
N ASN A 65 5.46 22.50 4.11
CA ASN A 65 4.47 23.54 4.40
C ASN A 65 4.36 23.70 5.91
N GLY A 66 4.95 24.74 6.47
CA GLY A 66 5.10 24.95 7.93
C GLY A 66 3.81 24.98 8.74
N SER A 67 2.64 25.07 8.11
CA SER A 67 1.32 25.10 8.75
C SER A 67 0.50 23.82 8.58
N SER A 68 1.02 22.77 7.92
CA SER A 68 0.24 21.57 7.70
C SER A 68 0.08 20.73 8.98
N PHE A 69 -1.10 20.11 9.14
CA PHE A 69 -1.43 19.28 10.31
C PHE A 69 -0.36 18.19 10.58
N MET A 70 0.17 17.55 9.53
CA MET A 70 1.20 16.53 9.67
C MET A 70 2.53 17.08 10.16
N ASN A 71 2.91 18.30 9.78
CA ASN A 71 4.13 18.95 10.30
C ASN A 71 3.98 19.33 11.77
N VAL A 72 2.83 19.87 12.15
CA VAL A 72 2.53 20.18 13.56
C VAL A 72 2.56 18.91 14.41
N LEU A 73 2.01 17.81 13.88
CA LEU A 73 2.02 16.51 14.56
C LEU A 73 3.44 15.95 14.71
N PHE A 74 4.28 16.10 13.68
CA PHE A 74 5.68 15.69 13.71
C PHE A 74 6.49 16.41 14.79
N VAL A 75 6.30 17.73 14.93
CA VAL A 75 7.04 18.54 15.92
C VAL A 75 6.53 18.32 17.33
N LYS A 76 5.20 18.27 17.52
CA LYS A 76 4.59 18.15 18.86
C LYS A 76 4.57 16.72 19.39
N HIS A 77 4.25 15.75 18.50
CA HIS A 77 4.02 14.35 18.87
C HIS A 77 4.68 13.39 17.88
N THR A 78 6.00 13.39 17.83
CA THR A 78 6.81 12.57 16.90
C THR A 78 6.46 11.09 16.93
N PHE A 79 6.15 10.51 18.09
CA PHE A 79 5.75 9.10 18.19
C PHE A 79 4.43 8.81 17.49
N ILE A 80 3.42 9.68 17.65
CA ILE A 80 2.12 9.51 17.01
C ILE A 80 2.27 9.63 15.50
N TYR A 81 3.06 10.61 15.04
CA TYR A 81 3.37 10.76 13.64
C TYR A 81 4.04 9.51 13.05
N THR A 82 5.07 8.98 13.73
CA THR A 82 5.78 7.77 13.29
C THR A 82 4.85 6.56 13.23
N PHE A 83 3.95 6.41 14.20
CA PHE A 83 2.98 5.33 14.21
C PHE A 83 2.00 5.43 13.02
N ILE A 84 1.44 6.62 12.75
CA ILE A 84 0.58 6.86 11.59
C ILE A 84 1.33 6.55 10.29
N TYR A 85 2.59 6.96 10.19
CA TYR A 85 3.44 6.70 9.04
C TYR A 85 3.63 5.19 8.80
N ILE A 86 3.93 4.41 9.83
CA ILE A 86 4.08 2.96 9.75
C ILE A 86 2.77 2.28 9.31
N VAL A 87 1.64 2.69 9.88
CA VAL A 87 0.31 2.16 9.50
C VAL A 87 0.01 2.47 8.05
N GLN A 88 0.35 3.65 7.58
CA GLN A 88 0.15 4.03 6.18
C GLN A 88 0.98 3.17 5.22
N PHE A 89 2.25 2.94 5.54
CA PHE A 89 3.09 2.03 4.76
C PHE A 89 2.59 0.59 4.75
N PHE A 90 2.00 0.14 5.87
CA PHE A 90 1.35 -1.16 5.95
C PHE A 90 0.18 -1.26 4.96
N ILE A 91 -0.69 -0.25 4.94
CA ILE A 91 -1.87 -0.24 4.06
C ILE A 91 -1.44 -0.17 2.58
N TYR A 92 -0.46 0.68 2.23
CA TYR A 92 0.05 0.75 0.86
C TYR A 92 0.74 -0.55 0.43
N GLY A 93 1.59 -1.14 1.29
CA GLY A 93 2.25 -2.42 1.01
C GLY A 93 1.24 -3.53 0.76
N GLY A 94 0.20 -3.62 1.60
CA GLY A 94 -0.91 -4.54 1.41
C GLY A 94 -1.66 -4.31 0.11
N ALA A 95 -2.01 -3.05 -0.21
CA ALA A 95 -2.71 -2.68 -1.44
C ALA A 95 -1.93 -3.09 -2.69
N PHE A 96 -0.62 -2.84 -2.74
CA PHE A 96 0.22 -3.22 -3.88
C PHE A 96 0.35 -4.74 -4.04
N CYS A 97 0.42 -5.49 -2.95
CA CYS A 97 0.41 -6.96 -3.03
C CYS A 97 -0.93 -7.51 -3.54
N VAL A 98 -2.04 -6.88 -3.19
CA VAL A 98 -3.36 -7.25 -3.73
C VAL A 98 -3.47 -6.95 -5.22
N ILE A 99 -2.83 -5.88 -5.73
CA ILE A 99 -2.75 -5.62 -7.18
C ILE A 99 -2.02 -6.79 -7.88
N ALA A 100 -0.88 -7.25 -7.33
CA ALA A 100 -0.17 -8.41 -7.88
C ALA A 100 -1.05 -9.67 -7.87
N LEU A 101 -1.81 -9.89 -6.80
CA LEU A 101 -2.75 -11.01 -6.71
C LEU A 101 -3.86 -10.90 -7.76
N ALA A 102 -4.47 -9.72 -7.94
CA ALA A 102 -5.51 -9.50 -8.94
C ALA A 102 -4.96 -9.67 -10.37
N SER A 103 -3.75 -9.19 -10.63
CA SER A 103 -3.09 -9.31 -11.94
C SER A 103 -2.73 -10.75 -12.31
N SER A 104 -2.53 -11.65 -11.32
CA SER A 104 -2.26 -13.06 -11.57
C SER A 104 -3.42 -13.81 -12.25
N TYR A 105 -4.64 -13.29 -12.16
CA TYR A 105 -5.81 -13.82 -12.88
C TYR A 105 -5.96 -13.25 -14.30
N ILE A 106 -5.20 -12.20 -14.62
CA ILE A 106 -5.26 -11.55 -15.93
C ILE A 106 -4.11 -12.03 -16.81
N PHE A 107 -2.93 -12.19 -16.23
CA PHE A 107 -1.71 -12.50 -16.94
C PHE A 107 -1.17 -13.89 -16.58
N ASN A 108 -0.93 -14.73 -17.59
CA ASN A 108 -0.34 -16.06 -17.41
C ASN A 108 1.19 -16.02 -17.20
N ASN A 109 1.82 -14.86 -17.36
CA ASN A 109 3.27 -14.70 -17.24
C ASN A 109 3.62 -14.12 -15.87
N SER A 110 4.39 -14.89 -15.08
CA SER A 110 4.82 -14.49 -13.72
C SER A 110 5.60 -13.17 -13.69
N PHE A 111 6.38 -12.88 -14.75
CA PHE A 111 7.13 -11.63 -14.85
C PHE A 111 6.19 -10.42 -14.93
N LEU A 112 5.14 -10.50 -15.76
CA LEU A 112 4.14 -9.43 -15.87
C LEU A 112 3.41 -9.20 -14.55
N VAL A 113 3.06 -10.28 -13.85
CA VAL A 113 2.40 -10.19 -12.54
C VAL A 113 3.26 -9.43 -11.52
N MET A 114 4.56 -9.71 -11.46
CA MET A 114 5.49 -9.01 -10.55
C MET A 114 5.68 -7.53 -10.95
N LEU A 115 5.58 -7.21 -12.22
CA LEU A 115 5.79 -5.86 -12.72
C LEU A 115 4.56 -4.95 -12.51
N MET A 116 3.36 -5.53 -12.39
CA MET A 116 2.10 -4.78 -12.31
C MET A 116 1.99 -3.82 -11.12
N PRO A 117 2.37 -4.14 -9.89
CA PRO A 117 2.37 -3.19 -8.78
C PRO A 117 3.24 -1.96 -9.07
N PHE A 118 4.40 -2.18 -9.69
CA PHE A 118 5.32 -1.11 -10.07
C PHE A 118 4.75 -0.21 -11.17
N VAL A 119 4.19 -0.83 -12.23
CA VAL A 119 3.52 -0.09 -13.31
C VAL A 119 2.34 0.72 -12.79
N THR A 120 1.56 0.16 -11.86
CA THR A 120 0.44 0.88 -11.23
C THR A 120 0.92 2.07 -10.41
N PHE A 121 1.97 1.89 -9.62
CA PHE A 121 2.56 2.97 -8.82
C PHE A 121 3.07 4.12 -9.68
N TYR A 122 3.83 3.81 -10.72
CA TYR A 122 4.33 4.80 -11.66
C TYR A 122 3.21 5.43 -12.50
N GLY A 123 2.27 4.62 -12.96
CA GLY A 123 1.13 5.05 -13.75
C GLY A 123 0.27 6.06 -13.00
N LEU A 124 -0.03 5.80 -11.72
CA LEU A 124 -0.75 6.75 -10.86
C LEU A 124 0.04 8.05 -10.68
N GLY A 125 1.37 7.99 -10.55
CA GLY A 125 2.22 9.17 -10.48
C GLY A 125 2.17 10.02 -11.76
N VAL A 126 2.21 9.39 -12.93
CA VAL A 126 2.12 10.08 -14.23
C VAL A 126 0.74 10.71 -14.42
N VAL A 127 -0.33 9.95 -14.15
CA VAL A 127 -1.71 10.44 -14.26
C VAL A 127 -1.94 11.62 -13.29
N SER A 128 -1.46 11.52 -12.07
CA SER A 128 -1.56 12.61 -11.10
C SER A 128 -0.84 13.87 -11.55
N ASN A 129 0.35 13.75 -12.13
CA ASN A 129 1.08 14.90 -12.68
C ASN A 129 0.36 15.54 -13.88
N MET A 130 -0.28 14.73 -14.74
CA MET A 130 -1.11 15.23 -15.83
C MET A 130 -2.34 15.99 -15.31
N LEU A 131 -3.05 15.41 -14.34
CA LEU A 131 -4.21 16.05 -13.71
C LEU A 131 -3.83 17.36 -13.00
N ARG A 132 -2.66 17.42 -12.39
CA ARG A 132 -2.14 18.63 -11.79
C ARG A 132 -1.94 19.73 -12.83
N ASN A 133 -1.32 19.40 -13.95
CA ASN A 133 -1.04 20.37 -15.01
C ASN A 133 -2.30 20.88 -15.71
N MET A 134 -3.35 20.04 -15.81
CA MET A 134 -4.61 20.39 -16.49
C MET A 134 -5.62 21.05 -15.56
N PHE A 135 -5.73 20.61 -14.31
CA PHE A 135 -6.80 20.99 -13.39
C PHE A 135 -6.30 21.61 -12.07
N GLY A 136 -4.99 21.70 -11.85
CA GLY A 136 -4.42 22.19 -10.60
C GLY A 136 -4.68 21.26 -9.40
N MET A 137 -5.06 20.01 -9.62
CA MET A 137 -5.41 19.04 -8.58
C MET A 137 -4.18 18.23 -8.16
N ASP A 138 -3.55 18.58 -7.05
CA ASP A 138 -2.35 17.93 -6.50
C ASP A 138 -2.63 16.63 -5.72
N SER A 139 -3.86 16.08 -5.80
CA SER A 139 -4.37 15.21 -4.72
C SER A 139 -3.98 13.73 -4.80
N PHE A 140 -3.54 13.19 -5.94
CA PHE A 140 -3.43 11.73 -6.16
C PHE A 140 -2.04 11.25 -6.59
N ASN A 141 -0.97 11.79 -6.02
CA ASN A 141 0.38 11.31 -6.33
C ASN A 141 0.89 10.39 -5.21
N PRO A 142 0.98 9.06 -5.41
CA PRO A 142 1.39 8.12 -4.36
C PRO A 142 2.80 8.41 -3.83
N MET A 143 3.72 8.93 -4.64
CA MET A 143 5.05 9.35 -4.19
C MET A 143 4.99 10.51 -3.19
N ARG A 144 4.12 11.49 -3.42
CA ARG A 144 3.95 12.63 -2.50
C ARG A 144 3.17 12.24 -1.26
N LEU A 145 2.19 11.35 -1.41
CA LEU A 145 1.40 10.87 -0.29
C LEU A 145 2.22 9.98 0.65
N LEU A 146 3.17 9.20 0.13
CA LEU A 146 4.12 8.46 0.96
C LEU A 146 5.14 9.39 1.65
N ALA A 147 5.48 10.54 1.07
CA ALA A 147 6.28 11.57 1.71
C ALA A 147 5.38 12.49 2.57
N SER A 148 4.89 11.99 3.69
CA SER A 148 3.90 12.65 4.54
C SER A 148 4.30 14.03 5.09
N ASN A 149 5.61 14.36 5.11
CA ASN A 149 6.13 15.67 5.46
C ASN A 149 5.78 16.77 4.44
N MET A 150 5.44 16.40 3.21
CA MET A 150 5.05 17.33 2.14
C MET A 150 3.53 17.46 1.96
N LEU A 151 2.74 16.79 2.80
CA LEU A 151 1.29 16.81 2.69
C LEU A 151 0.72 18.18 3.08
N SER A 152 -0.12 18.73 2.20
CA SER A 152 -1.02 19.83 2.52
C SER A 152 -2.28 19.31 3.22
N ASP A 153 -2.94 20.13 4.03
CA ASP A 153 -4.19 19.77 4.73
C ASP A 153 -5.29 19.28 3.76
N LYS A 154 -5.30 19.83 2.54
CA LYS A 154 -6.23 19.42 1.47
C LYS A 154 -5.98 18.00 0.95
N GLN A 155 -4.78 17.46 1.15
CA GLN A 155 -4.37 16.14 0.68
C GLN A 155 -4.56 15.04 1.73
N LEU A 156 -4.92 15.40 2.97
CA LEU A 156 -5.17 14.42 4.04
C LEU A 156 -6.26 13.42 3.68
N ALA A 157 -7.33 13.86 3.03
CA ALA A 157 -8.40 12.98 2.57
C ALA A 157 -7.88 12.00 1.49
N ALA A 158 -7.09 12.48 0.53
CA ALA A 158 -6.49 11.64 -0.51
C ALA A 158 -5.50 10.63 0.09
N TYR A 159 -4.73 11.02 1.10
CA TYR A 159 -3.78 10.19 1.82
C TYR A 159 -4.42 8.91 2.41
N ILE A 160 -5.65 9.02 2.90
CA ILE A 160 -6.39 7.88 3.46
C ILE A 160 -7.19 7.14 2.37
N LEU A 161 -7.81 7.88 1.44
CA LEU A 161 -8.73 7.31 0.46
C LEU A 161 -8.01 6.55 -0.66
N GLU A 162 -6.84 7.02 -1.11
CA GLU A 162 -6.14 6.42 -2.24
C GLU A 162 -5.82 4.94 -2.04
N PRO A 163 -5.17 4.50 -0.95
CA PRO A 163 -4.86 3.08 -0.76
C PRO A 163 -6.12 2.22 -0.56
N ILE A 164 -7.18 2.79 0.01
CA ILE A 164 -8.47 2.11 0.17
C ILE A 164 -9.10 1.87 -1.21
N ILE A 165 -9.14 2.89 -2.06
CA ILE A 165 -9.68 2.78 -3.42
C ILE A 165 -8.91 1.74 -4.23
N ILE A 166 -7.58 1.76 -4.16
CA ILE A 166 -6.71 0.78 -4.83
C ILE A 166 -7.04 -0.64 -4.35
N THR A 167 -7.15 -0.84 -3.04
CA THR A 167 -7.46 -2.15 -2.45
C THR A 167 -8.85 -2.64 -2.86
N VAL A 168 -9.86 -1.76 -2.87
CA VAL A 168 -11.22 -2.10 -3.26
C VAL A 168 -11.29 -2.46 -4.75
N ILE A 169 -10.69 -1.66 -5.64
CA ILE A 169 -10.69 -1.93 -7.08
C ILE A 169 -9.98 -3.26 -7.37
N SER A 170 -8.81 -3.48 -6.78
CA SER A 170 -8.07 -4.73 -6.94
C SER A 170 -8.83 -5.93 -6.37
N GLY A 171 -9.52 -5.75 -5.25
CA GLY A 171 -10.41 -6.75 -4.66
C GLY A 171 -11.56 -7.12 -5.58
N ILE A 172 -12.25 -6.15 -6.16
CA ILE A 172 -13.35 -6.39 -7.11
C ILE A 172 -12.84 -7.21 -8.31
N ILE A 173 -11.70 -6.82 -8.90
CA ILE A 173 -11.10 -7.55 -10.03
C ILE A 173 -10.76 -8.99 -9.63
N PHE A 174 -10.19 -9.17 -8.44
CA PHE A 174 -9.83 -10.49 -7.92
C PHE A 174 -11.06 -11.39 -7.73
N PHE A 175 -12.13 -10.89 -7.12
CA PHE A 175 -13.35 -11.69 -6.86
C PHE A 175 -14.14 -11.97 -8.13
N VAL A 176 -14.27 -11.01 -9.04
CA VAL A 176 -15.01 -11.19 -10.30
C VAL A 176 -14.30 -12.18 -11.22
N LYS A 177 -13.00 -11.99 -11.48
CA LYS A 177 -12.26 -12.91 -12.34
C LYS A 177 -11.92 -14.24 -11.69
N GLY A 178 -11.76 -14.28 -10.36
CA GLY A 178 -11.56 -15.52 -9.64
C GLY A 178 -12.76 -16.45 -9.72
N ALA A 179 -13.98 -15.90 -9.78
CA ALA A 179 -15.20 -16.68 -9.98
C ALA A 179 -15.29 -17.27 -11.39
N ASP A 180 -14.88 -16.54 -12.43
CA ASP A 180 -14.96 -16.97 -13.83
C ASP A 180 -13.90 -18.04 -14.20
N ASN A 181 -12.67 -17.91 -13.71
CA ASN A 181 -11.58 -18.83 -14.06
C ASN A 181 -11.64 -20.21 -13.38
N GLU A 182 -12.50 -20.39 -12.40
CA GLU A 182 -12.70 -21.68 -11.71
C GLU A 182 -13.98 -22.40 -12.17
N ALA A 183 -14.71 -21.84 -13.17
CA ALA A 183 -15.87 -22.49 -13.79
C ALA A 183 -15.47 -23.46 -14.93
N LEU A 184 -14.17 -23.55 -15.26
CA LEU A 184 -13.57 -24.52 -16.20
C LEU A 184 -12.75 -25.56 -15.43
#